data_46d1794d75b1a18feda1bfe934cbb2fa
#
_entry.id   46d1794d75b1a18feda1bfe934cbb2fa
#
_cell.length_a   1.000
_cell.length_b   1.000
_cell.length_c   1.000
_cell.angle_alpha   90.00
_cell.angle_beta   90.00
_cell.angle_gamma   90.00
#
_symmetry.space_group_name_H-M   'P 1'
#
loop_
_entity.id
_entity.type
_entity.pdbx_description
1 polymer ?
#
loop_
_entity_poly.entity_id
_entity_poly.type
_entity_poly.pdbx_seq_one_letter_code
_entity_poly.pdbx_strand_id
1 'polypeptide(L)'
;MKPKFGWTTSFTLSHNKNKIVKLDGEQTQIISGSQIHMIGKSYRTFYMIEFAGINPETGAPQFYTNDVDENGNYIKEITENNKDAKAIPLKKHAEPNVTGGLSNTLRYKWFDLSFMFSYQFGAYGYDNWAQKTEHGGKDFTLNIPAYYRDNWKQPGDISKYEVFIEKPAVAMNGVTTTRRLHSTDFIRLKTLTFGVTVPKTWTRKIGVNSLRLYASANNLWTWAAYDFYDPESVSAG
;
A
#
# COMPACT_ATOMS: atom_id res chain seq x y z
N MET A 1 -49.40 2.07 6.84
CA MET A 1 -48.60 0.87 7.11
C MET A 1 -47.15 1.26 7.00
N LYS A 2 -46.29 0.99 8.01
CA LYS A 2 -44.86 1.14 7.83
C LYS A 2 -44.35 0.08 6.85
N PRO A 3 -43.48 0.41 5.90
CA PRO A 3 -42.98 -0.59 4.95
C PRO A 3 -42.33 -1.75 5.70
N LYS A 4 -42.65 -2.98 5.30
CA LYS A 4 -42.06 -4.20 5.91
C LYS A 4 -40.55 -4.34 5.64
N PHE A 5 -40.06 -3.68 4.58
CA PHE A 5 -38.68 -3.64 4.16
C PHE A 5 -38.26 -2.19 3.87
N GLY A 6 -37.12 -1.82 4.31
CA GLY A 6 -36.48 -0.54 4.01
C GLY A 6 -35.01 -0.78 3.64
N TRP A 7 -34.53 -0.10 2.59
CA TRP A 7 -33.15 -0.10 2.17
C TRP A 7 -32.71 1.34 1.90
N THR A 8 -31.63 1.72 2.53
CA THR A 8 -30.97 3.00 2.32
C THR A 8 -29.52 2.73 1.95
N THR A 9 -29.05 3.29 0.85
CA THR A 9 -27.67 3.22 0.42
C THR A 9 -27.10 4.62 0.23
N SER A 10 -25.85 4.79 0.54
CA SER A 10 -25.07 6.00 0.26
C SER A 10 -23.74 5.58 -0.34
N PHE A 11 -23.43 6.14 -1.49
CA PHE A 11 -22.17 5.92 -2.21
C PHE A 11 -21.46 7.24 -2.37
N THR A 12 -20.17 7.26 -2.03
CA THR A 12 -19.28 8.40 -2.23
C THR A 12 -18.10 7.96 -3.07
N LEU A 13 -17.71 8.81 -4.02
CA LEU A 13 -16.54 8.61 -4.87
C LEU A 13 -15.86 9.95 -5.07
N SER A 14 -14.56 9.98 -4.83
CA SER A 14 -13.69 11.10 -5.15
C SER A 14 -12.61 10.64 -6.10
N HIS A 15 -12.37 11.39 -7.17
CA HIS A 15 -11.25 11.20 -8.08
C HIS A 15 -10.32 12.40 -8.00
N ASN A 16 -9.04 12.15 -7.77
CA ASN A 16 -7.99 13.16 -7.72
C ASN A 16 -6.92 12.88 -8.77
N LYS A 17 -6.60 13.91 -9.53
CA LYS A 17 -5.44 13.93 -10.44
C LYS A 17 -4.75 15.26 -10.28
N ASN A 18 -3.53 15.23 -9.77
CA ASN A 18 -2.75 16.43 -9.53
C ASN A 18 -1.51 16.49 -10.44
N LYS A 19 -0.97 17.68 -10.59
CA LYS A 19 0.24 17.96 -11.34
C LYS A 19 0.91 19.21 -10.78
N ILE A 20 2.19 19.13 -10.48
CA ILE A 20 2.98 20.28 -10.08
C ILE A 20 3.18 21.19 -11.30
N VAL A 21 2.73 22.41 -11.21
CA VAL A 21 2.86 23.41 -12.29
C VAL A 21 4.03 24.36 -12.08
N LYS A 22 4.40 24.62 -10.81
CA LYS A 22 5.50 25.51 -10.43
C LYS A 22 6.05 25.10 -9.07
N LEU A 23 7.35 25.26 -8.87
CA LEU A 23 8.04 25.20 -7.59
C LEU A 23 8.49 26.61 -7.19
N ASP A 24 8.91 26.75 -5.93
CA ASP A 24 9.40 28.02 -5.44
C ASP A 24 10.76 28.37 -6.04
N GLY A 25 10.97 29.65 -6.30
CA GLY A 25 12.18 30.15 -6.97
C GLY A 25 12.35 29.61 -8.40
N GLU A 26 13.58 29.32 -8.78
CA GLU A 26 13.98 28.79 -10.10
C GLU A 26 14.12 27.27 -10.11
N GLN A 27 13.69 26.60 -9.05
CA GLN A 27 13.83 25.16 -8.93
C GLN A 27 12.90 24.42 -9.91
N THR A 28 13.43 23.43 -10.58
CA THR A 28 12.65 22.53 -11.45
C THR A 28 12.25 21.24 -10.76
N GLN A 29 12.96 20.87 -9.70
CA GLN A 29 12.72 19.67 -8.90
C GLN A 29 13.25 19.82 -7.45
N ILE A 30 12.62 19.10 -6.53
CA ILE A 30 13.05 18.96 -5.13
C ILE A 30 12.99 17.48 -4.78
N ILE A 31 14.10 16.90 -4.34
CA ILE A 31 14.17 15.50 -3.89
C ILE A 31 14.02 15.46 -2.38
N SER A 32 13.11 14.62 -1.88
CA SER A 32 12.85 14.41 -0.46
C SER A 32 12.71 12.91 -0.18
N GLY A 33 13.72 12.32 0.44
CA GLY A 33 13.75 10.88 0.70
C GLY A 33 13.59 10.04 -0.56
N SER A 34 12.56 9.21 -0.60
CA SER A 34 12.21 8.35 -1.74
C SER A 34 11.31 9.04 -2.78
N GLN A 35 11.05 10.34 -2.65
CA GLN A 35 10.11 11.09 -3.49
C GLN A 35 10.77 12.27 -4.18
N ILE A 36 10.15 12.72 -5.28
CA ILE A 36 10.54 13.92 -6.00
C ILE A 36 9.31 14.78 -6.27
N HIS A 37 9.47 16.08 -6.04
CA HIS A 37 8.53 17.11 -6.46
C HIS A 37 9.14 17.75 -7.73
N MET A 38 8.57 17.44 -8.87
CA MET A 38 9.07 17.88 -10.18
C MET A 38 7.93 18.51 -11.00
N ILE A 39 8.22 19.61 -11.67
CA ILE A 39 7.27 20.25 -12.59
C ILE A 39 6.81 19.24 -13.65
N GLY A 40 5.51 19.15 -13.86
CA GLY A 40 4.90 18.22 -14.81
C GLY A 40 4.58 16.84 -14.23
N LYS A 41 5.03 16.50 -13.03
CA LYS A 41 4.72 15.24 -12.33
C LYS A 41 3.67 15.43 -11.25
N SER A 42 3.09 14.33 -10.79
CA SER A 42 2.22 14.35 -9.61
C SER A 42 2.99 14.71 -8.35
N TYR A 43 2.31 15.35 -7.40
CA TYR A 43 2.85 15.55 -6.06
C TYR A 43 3.23 14.21 -5.43
N ARG A 44 4.34 14.17 -4.69
CA ARG A 44 4.87 12.96 -4.05
C ARG A 44 5.10 11.79 -5.03
N THR A 45 5.62 12.11 -6.22
CA THR A 45 6.09 11.09 -7.17
C THR A 45 7.30 10.36 -6.59
N PHE A 46 7.31 9.02 -6.63
CA PHE A 46 8.45 8.24 -6.17
C PHE A 46 9.65 8.40 -7.09
N TYR A 47 10.83 8.50 -6.46
CA TYR A 47 12.12 8.71 -7.10
C TYR A 47 13.14 7.74 -6.52
N MET A 48 13.51 6.72 -7.28
CA MET A 48 14.37 5.65 -6.78
C MET A 48 14.98 4.84 -7.91
N ILE A 49 15.96 4.01 -7.54
CA ILE A 49 16.58 3.04 -8.44
C ILE A 49 15.58 1.93 -8.79
N GLU A 50 15.48 1.56 -10.06
CA GLU A 50 14.66 0.43 -10.46
C GLU A 50 15.41 -0.89 -10.25
N PHE A 51 14.79 -1.76 -9.44
CA PHE A 51 15.28 -3.11 -9.18
C PHE A 51 14.95 -4.04 -10.35
N ALA A 52 15.96 -4.75 -10.86
CA ALA A 52 15.82 -5.65 -12.01
C ALA A 52 15.64 -7.13 -11.60
N GLY A 53 15.93 -7.47 -10.35
CA GLY A 53 15.81 -8.84 -9.85
C GLY A 53 17.06 -9.30 -9.11
N ILE A 54 17.18 -10.63 -8.98
CA ILE A 54 18.36 -11.30 -8.43
C ILE A 54 19.01 -12.10 -9.57
N ASN A 55 20.34 -11.98 -9.68
CA ASN A 55 21.09 -12.79 -10.64
C ASN A 55 20.99 -14.27 -10.23
N PRO A 56 20.45 -15.16 -11.08
CA PRO A 56 20.30 -16.57 -10.73
C PRO A 56 21.63 -17.31 -10.60
N GLU A 57 22.73 -16.82 -11.20
CA GLU A 57 24.04 -17.45 -11.12
C GLU A 57 24.85 -17.03 -9.90
N THR A 58 24.69 -15.78 -9.45
CA THR A 58 25.54 -15.22 -8.37
C THR A 58 24.77 -14.93 -7.08
N GLY A 59 23.42 -14.85 -7.15
CA GLY A 59 22.59 -14.40 -6.04
C GLY A 59 22.70 -12.91 -5.73
N ALA A 60 23.40 -12.14 -6.56
CA ALA A 60 23.56 -10.70 -6.38
C ALA A 60 22.30 -9.93 -6.81
N PRO A 61 21.95 -8.83 -6.12
CA PRO A 61 20.87 -7.95 -6.57
C PRO A 61 21.25 -7.23 -7.87
N GLN A 62 20.27 -7.09 -8.76
CA GLN A 62 20.42 -6.43 -10.06
C GLN A 62 19.57 -5.19 -10.15
N PHE A 63 20.05 -4.18 -10.86
CA PHE A 63 19.46 -2.88 -11.03
C PHE A 63 19.49 -2.46 -12.50
N TYR A 64 18.55 -1.61 -12.91
CA TYR A 64 18.65 -0.91 -14.19
C TYR A 64 19.54 0.33 -14.07
N THR A 65 20.45 0.53 -15.03
CA THR A 65 21.36 1.69 -15.04
C THR A 65 20.60 2.99 -15.18
N ASN A 66 19.53 2.99 -16.00
CA ASN A 66 18.71 4.16 -16.31
C ASN A 66 19.54 5.33 -16.86
N ASP A 67 20.58 5.05 -17.62
CA ASP A 67 21.27 6.07 -18.41
C ASP A 67 20.31 6.66 -19.43
N VAL A 68 20.59 7.87 -19.86
CA VAL A 68 19.72 8.59 -20.81
C VAL A 68 20.40 8.60 -22.17
N ASP A 69 19.68 8.15 -23.20
CA ASP A 69 20.14 8.21 -24.58
C ASP A 69 20.05 9.65 -25.14
N GLU A 70 20.53 9.85 -26.37
CA GLU A 70 20.51 11.15 -27.08
C GLU A 70 19.08 11.69 -27.29
N ASN A 71 18.06 10.81 -27.25
CA ASN A 71 16.65 11.16 -27.39
C ASN A 71 15.93 11.43 -26.08
N GLY A 72 16.64 11.29 -24.94
CA GLY A 72 16.06 11.48 -23.60
C GLY A 72 15.34 10.25 -23.03
N ASN A 73 15.51 9.05 -23.63
CA ASN A 73 14.92 7.81 -23.12
C ASN A 73 15.85 7.10 -22.14
N TYR A 74 15.29 6.40 -21.15
CA TYR A 74 16.08 5.60 -20.22
C TYR A 74 16.54 4.27 -20.84
N ILE A 75 17.85 4.04 -20.83
CA ILE A 75 18.49 2.78 -21.21
C ILE A 75 18.34 1.77 -20.06
N LYS A 76 17.86 0.57 -20.36
CA LYS A 76 17.57 -0.48 -19.35
C LYS A 76 18.64 -1.57 -19.35
N GLU A 77 19.91 -1.19 -19.28
CA GLU A 77 20.99 -2.12 -19.03
C GLU A 77 20.99 -2.59 -17.58
N ILE A 78 21.41 -3.84 -17.35
CA ILE A 78 21.44 -4.44 -16.02
C ILE A 78 22.84 -4.36 -15.43
N THR A 79 22.93 -3.91 -14.16
CA THR A 79 24.16 -3.90 -13.37
C THR A 79 23.93 -4.51 -12.00
N GLU A 80 24.96 -5.13 -11.43
CA GLU A 80 24.97 -5.59 -10.03
C GLU A 80 25.53 -4.53 -9.07
N ASN A 81 26.06 -3.43 -9.59
CA ASN A 81 26.59 -2.34 -8.81
C ASN A 81 25.55 -1.21 -8.69
N ASN A 82 25.02 -1.00 -7.50
CA ASN A 82 24.02 0.05 -7.25
C ASN A 82 24.52 1.49 -7.49
N LYS A 83 25.85 1.71 -7.57
CA LYS A 83 26.42 3.03 -7.87
C LYS A 83 26.31 3.40 -9.34
N ASP A 84 26.22 2.40 -10.22
CA ASP A 84 26.04 2.61 -11.67
C ASP A 84 24.58 2.80 -12.04
N ALA A 85 23.65 2.50 -11.10
CA ALA A 85 22.23 2.64 -11.29
C ALA A 85 21.74 4.04 -10.87
N LYS A 86 20.98 4.69 -11.75
CA LYS A 86 20.41 6.02 -11.49
C LYS A 86 18.97 5.93 -11.01
N ALA A 87 18.65 6.73 -9.99
CA ALA A 87 17.27 6.93 -9.58
C ALA A 87 16.51 7.73 -10.63
N ILE A 88 15.25 7.38 -10.86
CA ILE A 88 14.38 8.07 -11.81
C ILE A 88 13.01 8.38 -11.22
N PRO A 89 12.33 9.44 -11.71
CA PRO A 89 10.95 9.72 -11.32
C PRO A 89 10.02 8.69 -11.96
N LEU A 90 9.38 7.89 -11.11
CA LEU A 90 8.48 6.83 -11.52
C LEU A 90 7.11 7.38 -11.96
N LYS A 91 6.28 6.54 -12.60
CA LYS A 91 4.85 6.83 -12.85
C LYS A 91 3.98 6.49 -11.63
N LYS A 92 4.59 6.34 -10.44
CA LYS A 92 3.96 5.94 -9.19
C LYS A 92 4.09 7.08 -8.19
N HIS A 93 3.02 7.38 -7.47
CA HIS A 93 2.94 8.48 -6.49
C HIS A 93 2.19 8.02 -5.23
N ALA A 94 2.36 8.76 -4.16
CA ALA A 94 1.78 8.43 -2.87
C ALA A 94 0.31 8.86 -2.72
N GLU A 95 -0.14 9.82 -3.52
CA GLU A 95 -1.51 10.31 -3.47
C GLU A 95 -2.47 9.35 -4.17
N PRO A 96 -3.62 8.97 -3.56
CA PRO A 96 -4.59 8.12 -4.20
C PRO A 96 -5.29 8.82 -5.37
N ASN A 97 -5.54 8.07 -6.44
CA ASN A 97 -6.34 8.55 -7.57
C ASN A 97 -7.84 8.49 -7.27
N VAL A 98 -8.27 7.46 -6.55
CA VAL A 98 -9.67 7.22 -6.22
C VAL A 98 -9.82 6.88 -4.75
N THR A 99 -10.77 7.54 -4.08
CA THR A 99 -11.17 7.22 -2.70
C THR A 99 -12.69 7.27 -2.59
N GLY A 100 -13.22 6.54 -1.63
CA GLY A 100 -14.66 6.61 -1.38
C GLY A 100 -15.18 5.63 -0.36
N GLY A 101 -16.50 5.51 -0.32
CA GLY A 101 -17.18 4.61 0.59
C GLY A 101 -18.56 4.22 0.12
N LEU A 102 -19.03 3.09 0.62
CA LEU A 102 -20.37 2.57 0.38
C LEU A 102 -21.00 2.19 1.72
N SER A 103 -22.05 2.90 2.09
CA SER A 103 -22.84 2.60 3.28
C SER A 103 -24.19 2.04 2.90
N ASN A 104 -24.63 1.00 3.59
CA ASN A 104 -25.96 0.41 3.44
C ASN A 104 -26.61 0.22 4.81
N THR A 105 -27.92 0.47 4.84
CA THR A 105 -28.77 0.14 5.97
C THR A 105 -30.01 -0.59 5.45
N LEU A 106 -30.16 -1.82 5.88
CA LEU A 106 -31.29 -2.69 5.57
C LEU A 106 -32.16 -2.84 6.81
N ARG A 107 -33.49 -2.71 6.66
CA ARG A 107 -34.46 -2.90 7.74
C ARG A 107 -35.51 -3.84 7.29
N TYR A 108 -35.77 -4.86 8.08
CA TYR A 108 -36.86 -5.80 7.82
C TYR A 108 -37.55 -6.14 9.12
N LYS A 109 -38.81 -5.72 9.22
CA LYS A 109 -39.61 -5.89 10.45
C LYS A 109 -38.92 -5.34 11.68
N TRP A 110 -38.31 -6.20 12.48
CA TRP A 110 -37.63 -5.91 13.75
C TRP A 110 -36.11 -5.89 13.63
N PHE A 111 -35.58 -6.34 12.50
CA PHE A 111 -34.16 -6.46 12.23
C PHE A 111 -33.65 -5.23 11.47
N ASP A 112 -32.46 -4.80 11.83
CA ASP A 112 -31.68 -3.84 11.08
C ASP A 112 -30.25 -4.36 10.88
N LEU A 113 -29.74 -4.17 9.69
CA LEU A 113 -28.36 -4.47 9.30
C LEU A 113 -27.76 -3.22 8.67
N SER A 114 -26.65 -2.74 9.21
CA SER A 114 -25.89 -1.63 8.65
C SER A 114 -24.46 -2.06 8.40
N PHE A 115 -23.91 -1.71 7.26
CA PHE A 115 -22.52 -1.92 6.96
C PHE A 115 -21.94 -0.79 6.11
N MET A 116 -20.64 -0.55 6.28
CA MET A 116 -19.90 0.48 5.56
C MET A 116 -18.58 -0.08 5.05
N PHE A 117 -18.35 0.09 3.75
CA PHE A 117 -17.08 -0.11 3.13
C PHE A 117 -16.38 1.23 2.89
N SER A 118 -15.03 1.25 3.05
CA SER A 118 -14.16 2.27 2.51
C SER A 118 -13.21 1.66 1.50
N TYR A 119 -12.78 2.46 0.53
CA TYR A 119 -11.84 2.01 -0.48
C TYR A 119 -10.91 3.13 -0.93
N GLN A 120 -9.72 2.73 -1.38
CA GLN A 120 -8.70 3.61 -1.96
C GLN A 120 -7.99 2.87 -3.08
N PHE A 121 -7.70 3.56 -4.19
CA PHE A 121 -6.98 3.00 -5.33
C PHE A 121 -6.01 4.00 -5.95
N GLY A 122 -4.90 3.45 -6.50
CA GLY A 122 -3.93 4.19 -7.30
C GLY A 122 -2.86 4.93 -6.49
N ALA A 123 -2.73 4.62 -5.20
CA ALA A 123 -1.63 5.10 -4.37
C ALA A 123 -0.56 4.02 -4.20
N TYR A 124 0.66 4.47 -3.93
CA TYR A 124 1.80 3.62 -3.62
C TYR A 124 2.44 4.05 -2.30
N GLY A 125 3.02 3.08 -1.61
CA GLY A 125 3.78 3.28 -0.38
C GLY A 125 5.13 2.58 -0.43
N TYR A 126 6.14 3.17 0.17
CA TYR A 126 7.45 2.59 0.30
C TYR A 126 7.62 1.90 1.64
N ASP A 127 8.03 0.63 1.64
CA ASP A 127 8.24 -0.14 2.85
C ASP A 127 9.61 0.14 3.46
N ASN A 128 9.67 1.14 4.32
CA ASN A 128 10.87 1.52 5.07
C ASN A 128 11.30 0.44 6.08
N TRP A 129 10.36 -0.37 6.57
CA TRP A 129 10.67 -1.43 7.51
C TRP A 129 11.35 -2.60 6.81
N ALA A 130 10.82 -3.05 5.67
CA ALA A 130 11.48 -4.02 4.81
C ALA A 130 12.87 -3.55 4.40
N GLN A 131 13.06 -2.26 4.12
CA GLN A 131 14.39 -1.72 3.82
C GLN A 131 15.38 -1.95 4.97
N LYS A 132 14.98 -1.79 6.21
CA LYS A 132 15.86 -2.00 7.38
C LYS A 132 16.12 -3.48 7.65
N THR A 133 15.10 -4.31 7.52
CA THR A 133 15.15 -5.72 7.93
C THR A 133 15.66 -6.67 6.85
N GLU A 134 15.54 -6.30 5.57
CA GLU A 134 16.07 -7.06 4.43
C GLU A 134 17.53 -6.67 4.16
N HIS A 135 18.42 -6.98 5.08
CA HIS A 135 19.83 -6.52 5.04
C HIS A 135 20.81 -7.54 4.42
N GLY A 136 20.31 -8.71 3.95
CA GLY A 136 21.15 -9.68 3.22
C GLY A 136 22.33 -10.28 4.02
N GLY A 137 22.27 -10.22 5.36
CA GLY A 137 23.36 -10.70 6.24
C GLY A 137 24.32 -9.61 6.72
N LYS A 138 24.12 -8.34 6.33
CA LYS A 138 24.99 -7.23 6.74
C LYS A 138 24.90 -6.90 8.22
N ASP A 139 23.74 -7.06 8.83
CA ASP A 139 23.47 -6.63 10.20
C ASP A 139 22.94 -7.78 11.06
N PHE A 140 23.77 -8.29 11.96
CA PHE A 140 23.40 -9.39 12.87
C PHE A 140 22.66 -8.92 14.11
N THR A 141 22.48 -7.63 14.30
CA THR A 141 21.72 -7.08 15.44
C THR A 141 20.21 -6.97 15.16
N LEU A 142 19.82 -7.08 13.89
CA LEU A 142 18.44 -7.00 13.45
C LEU A 142 17.92 -8.37 13.01
N ASN A 143 16.68 -8.69 13.45
CA ASN A 143 15.98 -9.85 12.94
C ASN A 143 15.57 -9.64 11.50
N ILE A 144 15.69 -10.71 10.69
CA ILE A 144 15.20 -10.74 9.32
C ILE A 144 13.78 -11.33 9.28
N PRO A 145 12.93 -10.88 8.34
CA PRO A 145 11.60 -11.45 8.15
C PRO A 145 11.67 -12.94 7.76
N ALA A 146 10.67 -13.72 8.18
CA ALA A 146 10.63 -15.16 7.92
C ALA A 146 10.59 -15.50 6.41
N TYR A 147 9.97 -14.63 5.59
CA TYR A 147 9.92 -14.81 4.13
C TYR A 147 11.29 -14.70 3.45
N TYR A 148 12.30 -14.13 4.14
CA TYR A 148 13.67 -14.06 3.62
C TYR A 148 14.36 -15.43 3.55
N ARG A 149 13.76 -16.50 4.12
CA ARG A 149 14.23 -17.89 3.97
C ARG A 149 14.23 -18.36 2.51
N ASP A 150 13.40 -17.72 1.67
CA ASP A 150 13.31 -17.99 0.24
C ASP A 150 14.38 -17.21 -0.56
N ASN A 151 15.46 -16.80 0.12
CA ASN A 151 16.59 -16.17 -0.53
C ASN A 151 17.36 -17.16 -1.43
N TRP A 152 18.13 -16.65 -2.38
CA TRP A 152 18.99 -17.40 -3.25
C TRP A 152 20.00 -18.24 -2.46
N LYS A 153 20.21 -19.52 -2.85
CA LYS A 153 21.06 -20.50 -2.17
C LYS A 153 22.20 -21.03 -3.04
N GLN A 154 21.93 -21.22 -4.34
CA GLN A 154 22.87 -21.84 -5.27
C GLN A 154 22.63 -21.37 -6.71
N PRO A 155 23.64 -21.48 -7.60
CA PRO A 155 23.49 -21.15 -9.01
C PRO A 155 22.31 -21.88 -9.66
N GLY A 156 21.52 -21.11 -10.41
CA GLY A 156 20.26 -21.54 -11.03
C GLY A 156 19.01 -21.28 -10.22
N ASP A 157 19.11 -20.84 -8.95
CA ASP A 157 17.94 -20.49 -8.13
C ASP A 157 17.27 -19.21 -8.64
N ILE A 158 15.94 -19.27 -8.81
CA ILE A 158 15.11 -18.10 -9.08
C ILE A 158 14.55 -17.59 -7.75
N SER A 159 15.09 -16.51 -7.25
CA SER A 159 14.72 -15.95 -5.95
C SER A 159 14.30 -14.47 -6.04
N LYS A 160 13.49 -14.04 -5.08
CA LYS A 160 13.15 -12.62 -4.88
C LYS A 160 14.16 -11.91 -3.99
N TYR A 161 15.00 -12.67 -3.28
CA TYR A 161 15.93 -12.15 -2.28
C TYR A 161 17.35 -12.63 -2.60
N GLU A 162 18.30 -11.72 -2.41
CA GLU A 162 19.72 -11.94 -2.64
C GLU A 162 20.30 -13.02 -1.72
N VAL A 163 21.50 -13.49 -2.07
CA VAL A 163 22.27 -14.36 -1.23
C VAL A 163 22.49 -13.77 0.17
N PHE A 164 22.34 -14.58 1.19
CA PHE A 164 22.54 -14.17 2.58
C PHE A 164 23.99 -14.42 3.00
N ILE A 165 24.81 -13.38 3.05
CA ILE A 165 26.24 -13.43 3.42
C ILE A 165 26.61 -12.24 4.32
N GLU A 166 27.63 -12.44 5.16
CA GLU A 166 28.08 -11.45 6.14
C GLU A 166 28.54 -10.12 5.52
N LYS A 167 29.18 -10.17 4.34
CA LYS A 167 29.70 -8.98 3.66
C LYS A 167 29.19 -8.92 2.22
N PRO A 168 27.90 -8.59 2.01
CA PRO A 168 27.37 -8.48 0.66
C PRO A 168 28.04 -7.33 -0.08
N ALA A 169 28.33 -7.51 -1.37
CA ALA A 169 28.88 -6.47 -2.24
C ALA A 169 27.92 -5.26 -2.29
N VAL A 170 26.61 -5.52 -2.33
CA VAL A 170 25.57 -4.51 -2.20
C VAL A 170 24.65 -4.88 -1.03
N ALA A 171 24.68 -4.05 0.00
CA ALA A 171 23.76 -4.18 1.14
C ALA A 171 22.43 -3.51 0.81
N MET A 172 21.41 -4.31 0.54
CA MET A 172 20.10 -3.84 0.10
C MET A 172 19.38 -2.93 1.11
N ASN A 173 19.70 -3.01 2.40
CA ASN A 173 19.16 -2.08 3.41
C ASN A 173 19.67 -0.64 3.27
N GLY A 174 20.74 -0.40 2.49
CA GLY A 174 21.26 0.94 2.17
C GLY A 174 20.78 1.49 0.83
N VAL A 175 19.98 0.74 0.06
CA VAL A 175 19.59 1.14 -1.30
C VAL A 175 18.08 1.29 -1.40
N THR A 176 17.63 2.49 -1.79
CA THR A 176 16.21 2.78 -2.05
C THR A 176 15.83 2.35 -3.46
N THR A 177 15.03 1.28 -3.55
CA THR A 177 14.68 0.66 -4.85
C THR A 177 13.20 0.35 -4.99
N THR A 178 12.76 0.13 -6.22
CA THR A 178 11.36 -0.26 -6.52
C THR A 178 10.96 -1.62 -5.95
N ARG A 179 11.88 -2.44 -5.47
CA ARG A 179 11.58 -3.72 -4.82
C ARG A 179 10.62 -3.57 -3.64
N ARG A 180 10.71 -2.45 -2.91
CA ARG A 180 9.91 -2.18 -1.70
C ARG A 180 8.82 -1.13 -1.91
N LEU A 181 8.49 -0.86 -3.17
CA LEU A 181 7.43 0.06 -3.56
C LEU A 181 6.17 -0.73 -3.92
N HIS A 182 5.16 -0.68 -3.05
CA HIS A 182 3.94 -1.46 -3.16
C HIS A 182 2.72 -0.59 -3.41
N SER A 183 1.69 -1.13 -4.08
CA SER A 183 0.37 -0.49 -4.11
C SER A 183 -0.25 -0.52 -2.71
N THR A 184 -0.88 0.58 -2.33
CA THR A 184 -1.66 0.70 -1.09
C THR A 184 -3.16 0.63 -1.36
N ASP A 185 -3.56 0.04 -2.47
CA ASP A 185 -4.96 -0.17 -2.82
C ASP A 185 -5.64 -1.08 -1.80
N PHE A 186 -6.83 -0.71 -1.37
CA PHE A 186 -7.59 -1.52 -0.43
C PHE A 186 -9.11 -1.32 -0.54
N ILE A 187 -9.84 -2.32 -0.02
CA ILE A 187 -11.25 -2.26 0.32
C ILE A 187 -11.41 -2.80 1.73
N ARG A 188 -12.08 -2.06 2.61
CA ARG A 188 -12.26 -2.43 4.02
C ARG A 188 -13.72 -2.36 4.44
N LEU A 189 -14.19 -3.42 5.10
CA LEU A 189 -15.45 -3.39 5.84
C LEU A 189 -15.22 -2.67 7.18
N LYS A 190 -15.48 -1.36 7.18
CA LYS A 190 -15.23 -0.46 8.32
C LYS A 190 -16.13 -0.75 9.50
N THR A 191 -17.41 -0.92 9.24
CA THR A 191 -18.40 -1.20 10.27
C THR A 191 -19.39 -2.23 9.77
N LEU A 192 -19.80 -3.10 10.66
CA LEU A 192 -20.91 -4.02 10.48
C LEU A 192 -21.74 -4.01 11.78
N THR A 193 -23.00 -3.66 11.70
CA THR A 193 -23.89 -3.65 12.86
C THR A 193 -25.16 -4.40 12.53
N PHE A 194 -25.51 -5.38 13.34
CA PHE A 194 -26.78 -6.08 13.29
C PHE A 194 -27.58 -5.77 14.54
N GLY A 195 -28.82 -5.33 14.37
CA GLY A 195 -29.72 -4.95 15.45
C GLY A 195 -31.07 -5.65 15.38
N VAL A 196 -31.63 -5.87 16.56
CA VAL A 196 -32.99 -6.40 16.73
C VAL A 196 -33.75 -5.51 17.69
N THR A 197 -34.84 -4.92 17.22
CA THR A 197 -35.79 -4.16 18.06
C THR A 197 -36.92 -5.08 18.48
N VAL A 198 -36.97 -5.43 19.75
CA VAL A 198 -37.99 -6.37 20.27
C VAL A 198 -39.37 -5.74 20.16
N PRO A 199 -40.39 -6.50 19.64
CA PRO A 199 -41.76 -6.01 19.51
C PRO A 199 -42.32 -5.50 20.83
N LYS A 200 -43.05 -4.37 20.79
CA LYS A 200 -43.68 -3.78 21.98
C LYS A 200 -44.65 -4.72 22.70
N THR A 201 -45.28 -5.64 21.97
CA THR A 201 -46.15 -6.65 22.54
C THR A 201 -45.43 -7.62 23.49
N TRP A 202 -44.13 -7.83 23.31
CA TRP A 202 -43.30 -8.68 24.14
C TRP A 202 -42.70 -7.88 25.31
N THR A 203 -42.16 -6.68 25.03
CA THR A 203 -41.50 -5.85 26.07
C THR A 203 -42.49 -5.34 27.11
N ARG A 204 -43.72 -5.05 26.75
CA ARG A 204 -44.79 -4.65 27.72
C ARG A 204 -45.09 -5.70 28.79
N LYS A 205 -44.90 -6.98 28.45
CA LYS A 205 -45.12 -8.06 29.42
C LYS A 205 -44.13 -8.03 30.58
N ILE A 206 -42.97 -7.41 30.38
CA ILE A 206 -41.92 -7.26 31.38
C ILE A 206 -41.76 -5.79 31.86
N GLY A 207 -42.78 -4.94 31.57
CA GLY A 207 -42.76 -3.53 32.01
C GLY A 207 -41.79 -2.61 31.24
N VAL A 208 -41.20 -3.05 30.10
CA VAL A 208 -40.22 -2.29 29.33
C VAL A 208 -40.89 -1.66 28.13
N ASN A 209 -40.72 -0.35 27.94
CA ASN A 209 -41.31 0.40 26.83
C ASN A 209 -40.64 0.14 25.49
N SER A 210 -39.33 -0.09 25.46
CA SER A 210 -38.57 -0.39 24.25
C SER A 210 -37.30 -1.14 24.63
N LEU A 211 -36.97 -2.18 23.86
CA LEU A 211 -35.73 -2.94 24.00
C LEU A 211 -35.14 -3.15 22.61
N ARG A 212 -33.89 -2.74 22.43
CA ARG A 212 -33.09 -3.03 21.24
C ARG A 212 -31.79 -3.70 21.66
N LEU A 213 -31.51 -4.84 21.04
CA LEU A 213 -30.24 -5.54 21.16
C LEU A 213 -29.47 -5.35 19.85
N TYR A 214 -28.17 -5.15 19.94
CA TYR A 214 -27.32 -5.05 18.76
C TYR A 214 -25.93 -5.61 19.01
N ALA A 215 -25.30 -6.07 17.94
CA ALA A 215 -23.88 -6.39 17.89
C ALA A 215 -23.23 -5.54 16.82
N SER A 216 -22.03 -5.03 17.09
CA SER A 216 -21.26 -4.23 16.14
C SER A 216 -19.82 -4.71 16.10
N ALA A 217 -19.25 -4.72 14.89
CA ALA A 217 -17.85 -5.02 14.65
C ALA A 217 -17.24 -3.94 13.75
N ASN A 218 -15.98 -3.59 14.02
CA ASN A 218 -15.24 -2.61 13.23
C ASN A 218 -14.03 -3.29 12.59
N ASN A 219 -13.71 -2.86 11.35
CA ASN A 219 -12.56 -3.36 10.58
C ASN A 219 -12.55 -4.89 10.46
N LEU A 220 -13.73 -5.50 10.29
CA LEU A 220 -13.91 -6.95 10.33
C LEU A 220 -13.21 -7.67 9.17
N TRP A 221 -13.09 -7.00 8.04
CA TRP A 221 -12.46 -7.55 6.84
C TRP A 221 -11.78 -6.44 6.04
N THR A 222 -10.60 -6.78 5.50
CA THR A 222 -9.84 -5.91 4.61
C THR A 222 -9.25 -6.75 3.49
N TRP A 223 -9.45 -6.30 2.25
CA TRP A 223 -8.61 -6.68 1.14
C TRP A 223 -7.62 -5.57 0.90
N ALA A 224 -6.33 -5.90 0.75
CA ALA A 224 -5.26 -4.97 0.43
C ALA A 224 -4.36 -5.56 -0.64
N ALA A 225 -3.84 -4.72 -1.54
CA ALA A 225 -2.88 -5.14 -2.56
C ALA A 225 -1.52 -5.50 -1.94
N TYR A 226 -1.23 -4.94 -0.77
CA TYR A 226 -0.07 -5.28 0.05
C TYR A 226 -0.57 -5.45 1.49
N ASP A 227 -0.38 -6.65 2.05
CA ASP A 227 -0.99 -7.08 3.31
C ASP A 227 -0.04 -7.02 4.52
N PHE A 228 1.20 -6.58 4.33
CA PHE A 228 2.20 -6.51 5.40
C PHE A 228 1.92 -5.39 6.40
N TYR A 229 1.27 -4.31 5.97
CA TYR A 229 0.86 -3.18 6.82
C TYR A 229 -0.63 -2.91 6.70
N ASP A 230 -1.18 -2.24 7.72
CA ASP A 230 -2.49 -1.64 7.58
C ASP A 230 -2.46 -0.59 6.45
N PRO A 231 -3.23 -0.77 5.37
CA PRO A 231 -3.16 0.11 4.20
C PRO A 231 -3.55 1.56 4.49
N GLU A 232 -4.24 1.83 5.61
CA GLU A 232 -4.58 3.18 6.04
C GLU A 232 -3.47 3.85 6.86
N SER A 233 -2.52 3.07 7.39
CA SER A 233 -1.39 3.58 8.19
C SER A 233 -0.12 3.78 7.38
N VAL A 234 -0.08 3.38 6.10
CA VAL A 234 1.09 3.56 5.24
C VAL A 234 1.34 5.05 5.05
N SER A 235 2.27 5.59 5.82
CA SER A 235 2.82 6.90 5.55
C SER A 235 3.58 6.81 4.22
N ALA A 236 3.28 7.71 3.32
CA ALA A 236 4.02 7.81 2.09
C ALA A 236 5.40 8.41 2.39
N GLY A 237 6.34 7.57 2.82
CA GLY A 237 7.79 7.75 3.03
C GLY A 237 8.33 9.12 3.29
#